data_5fd5782a7b83ab039d475cf5ac33a3c8
#
_entry.id   5fd5782a7b83ab039d475cf5ac33a3c8
#
_cell.length_a   1.000
_cell.length_b   1.000
_cell.length_c   1.000
_cell.angle_alpha   90.00
_cell.angle_beta   90.00
_cell.angle_gamma   90.00
#
_symmetry.space_group_name_H-M   'P 1'
#
loop_
_entity.id
_entity.type
_entity.pdbx_description
1 polymer ?
#
loop_
_entity_poly.entity_id
_entity_poly.type
_entity_poly.pdbx_seq_one_letter_code
_entity_poly.pdbx_strand_id
1 'polypeptide(L)'
;GYCGEFVSSTLENDLEMIDTNVRAVHILTKLFLKDFVSKNSGRILNVASIAGFMPGPMMATYYATKNYVTSLSRAVSYELKEMGSAVTVTAFCPGPVNTEFNQVAGVSFATASIESKTAARMAITDALNGKRVSIPTFKMKLVRFGARLVPDCLLLKICSNIQQKKIN
;
A
#
# COMPACT_ATOMS: atom_id res chain seq x y z
N GLY A 1 -6.10 8.65 -7.07
CA GLY A 1 -7.07 7.55 -6.79
C GLY A 1 -8.44 7.88 -7.32
N TYR A 2 -9.25 6.87 -7.59
CA TYR A 2 -10.64 6.99 -8.03
C TYR A 2 -11.51 6.05 -7.20
N CYS A 3 -12.69 6.50 -6.79
CA CYS A 3 -13.70 5.69 -6.12
C CYS A 3 -15.00 5.72 -6.94
N GLY A 4 -15.39 4.58 -7.49
CA GLY A 4 -16.53 4.37 -8.37
C GLY A 4 -16.41 3.04 -9.08
N GLU A 5 -17.42 2.66 -9.85
CA GLU A 5 -17.39 1.45 -10.64
C GLU A 5 -16.26 1.49 -11.68
N PHE A 6 -15.57 0.38 -11.89
CA PHE A 6 -14.43 0.29 -12.81
C PHE A 6 -14.81 0.69 -14.24
N VAL A 7 -16.02 0.35 -14.67
CA VAL A 7 -16.54 0.69 -16.00
C VAL A 7 -16.72 2.20 -16.18
N SER A 8 -16.86 2.95 -15.09
CA SER A 8 -17.09 4.41 -15.11
C SER A 8 -15.81 5.22 -14.96
N SER A 9 -14.66 4.59 -14.63
CA SER A 9 -13.37 5.28 -14.64
C SER A 9 -12.90 5.54 -16.08
N THR A 10 -12.13 6.61 -16.28
CA THR A 10 -11.48 6.81 -17.57
C THR A 10 -10.19 6.00 -17.64
N LEU A 11 -9.87 5.49 -18.83
CA LEU A 11 -8.64 4.72 -19.04
C LEU A 11 -7.40 5.54 -18.68
N GLU A 12 -7.40 6.83 -18.98
CA GLU A 12 -6.31 7.77 -18.71
C GLU A 12 -6.03 7.85 -17.21
N ASN A 13 -7.06 8.00 -16.36
CA ASN A 13 -6.92 8.04 -14.90
C ASN A 13 -6.37 6.72 -14.35
N ASP A 14 -6.81 5.59 -14.89
CA ASP A 14 -6.32 4.28 -14.47
C ASP A 14 -4.85 4.10 -14.86
N LEU A 15 -4.46 4.49 -16.08
CA LEU A 15 -3.06 4.41 -16.56
C LEU A 15 -2.15 5.35 -15.76
N GLU A 16 -2.57 6.59 -15.48
CA GLU A 16 -1.82 7.53 -14.63
C GLU A 16 -1.58 6.94 -13.23
N MET A 17 -2.60 6.31 -12.65
CA MET A 17 -2.48 5.65 -11.35
C MET A 17 -1.51 4.46 -11.40
N ILE A 18 -1.55 3.67 -12.46
CA ILE A 18 -0.63 2.55 -12.68
C ILE A 18 0.79 3.07 -12.87
N ASP A 19 1.00 4.08 -13.69
CA ASP A 19 2.30 4.67 -13.94
C ASP A 19 2.92 5.23 -12.64
N THR A 20 2.13 5.95 -11.85
CA THR A 20 2.60 6.52 -10.59
C THR A 20 2.83 5.46 -9.52
N ASN A 21 1.86 4.59 -9.26
CA ASN A 21 1.91 3.66 -8.13
C ASN A 21 2.68 2.37 -8.42
N VAL A 22 2.76 1.95 -9.68
CA VAL A 22 3.40 0.69 -10.07
C VAL A 22 4.69 0.95 -10.81
N ARG A 23 4.62 1.57 -11.99
CA ARG A 23 5.77 1.73 -12.87
C ARG A 23 6.89 2.55 -12.23
N ALA A 24 6.57 3.73 -11.70
CA ALA A 24 7.56 4.57 -11.03
C ALA A 24 8.17 3.89 -9.81
N VAL A 25 7.35 3.28 -8.95
CA VAL A 25 7.82 2.54 -7.76
C VAL A 25 8.71 1.37 -8.16
N HIS A 26 8.34 0.61 -9.18
CA HIS A 26 9.15 -0.51 -9.67
C HIS A 26 10.52 -0.04 -10.17
N ILE A 27 10.53 0.97 -11.06
CA ILE A 27 11.77 1.50 -11.66
C ILE A 27 12.70 2.04 -10.56
N LEU A 28 12.20 2.91 -9.68
CA LEU A 28 13.00 3.50 -8.62
C LEU A 28 13.53 2.43 -7.64
N THR A 29 12.66 1.51 -7.23
CA THR A 29 13.08 0.39 -6.38
C THR A 29 14.20 -0.41 -7.04
N LYS A 30 14.08 -0.76 -8.32
CA LYS A 30 15.09 -1.55 -9.05
C LYS A 30 16.42 -0.82 -9.19
N LEU A 31 16.38 0.47 -9.53
CA LEU A 31 17.59 1.28 -9.72
C LEU A 31 18.34 1.49 -8.41
N PHE A 32 17.65 1.95 -7.36
CA PHE A 32 18.29 2.17 -6.05
C PHE A 32 18.75 0.87 -5.41
N LEU A 33 17.98 -0.21 -5.57
CA LEU A 33 18.35 -1.50 -5.01
C LEU A 33 19.66 -2.01 -5.56
N LYS A 34 19.92 -1.86 -6.88
CA LYS A 34 21.16 -2.26 -7.52
C LYS A 34 22.37 -1.53 -6.91
N ASP A 35 22.24 -0.22 -6.72
CA ASP A 35 23.30 0.60 -6.10
C ASP A 35 23.49 0.24 -4.62
N PHE A 36 22.42 0.09 -3.86
CA PHE A 36 22.48 -0.25 -2.43
C PHE A 36 23.08 -1.62 -2.16
N VAL A 37 22.73 -2.62 -2.97
CA VAL A 37 23.28 -3.98 -2.84
C VAL A 37 24.78 -3.99 -3.16
N SER A 38 25.26 -3.24 -4.16
CA SER A 38 26.68 -3.15 -4.48
C SER A 38 27.50 -2.55 -3.34
N LYS A 39 26.89 -1.64 -2.56
CA LYS A 39 27.48 -1.01 -1.37
C LYS A 39 27.20 -1.75 -0.08
N ASN A 40 26.40 -2.80 -0.13
CA ASN A 40 25.81 -3.52 1.01
C ASN A 40 25.24 -2.58 2.10
N SER A 41 24.63 -1.46 1.68
CA SER A 41 24.09 -0.44 2.57
C SER A 41 22.97 0.32 1.89
N GLY A 42 21.82 0.47 2.56
CA GLY A 42 20.71 1.26 2.08
C GLY A 42 19.36 0.77 2.63
N ARG A 43 18.38 1.65 2.52
CA ARG A 43 16.99 1.35 2.94
C ARG A 43 16.02 1.92 1.92
N ILE A 44 15.07 1.12 1.51
CA ILE A 44 13.96 1.53 0.63
C ILE A 44 12.66 1.46 1.43
N LEU A 45 11.90 2.54 1.39
CA LEU A 45 10.57 2.64 1.96
C LEU A 45 9.55 2.85 0.86
N ASN A 46 8.79 1.82 0.53
CA ASN A 46 7.71 1.88 -0.44
C ASN A 46 6.37 2.15 0.25
N VAL A 47 5.69 3.20 -0.17
CA VAL A 47 4.38 3.57 0.38
C VAL A 47 3.27 2.78 -0.31
N ALA A 48 2.86 1.70 0.34
CA ALA A 48 1.74 0.87 -0.05
C ALA A 48 0.42 1.35 0.62
N SER A 49 -0.40 0.44 1.11
CA SER A 49 -1.64 0.69 1.86
C SER A 49 -2.13 -0.61 2.51
N ILE A 50 -3.05 -0.51 3.47
CA ILE A 50 -3.84 -1.66 3.93
C ILE A 50 -4.63 -2.28 2.76
N ALA A 51 -5.01 -1.49 1.76
CA ALA A 51 -5.59 -1.95 0.50
C ALA A 51 -4.69 -2.95 -0.26
N GLY A 52 -3.41 -2.98 0.01
CA GLY A 52 -2.44 -3.93 -0.58
C GLY A 52 -2.53 -5.36 -0.06
N PHE A 53 -3.56 -5.71 0.71
CA PHE A 53 -3.76 -7.07 1.24
C PHE A 53 -5.09 -7.69 0.84
N MET A 54 -5.90 -7.02 0.05
CA MET A 54 -7.24 -7.48 -0.32
C MET A 54 -7.70 -6.88 -1.65
N PRO A 55 -8.68 -7.46 -2.35
CA PRO A 55 -9.33 -6.83 -3.49
C PRO A 55 -10.23 -5.68 -3.00
N GLY A 56 -10.46 -4.67 -3.85
CA GLY A 56 -11.31 -3.52 -3.50
C GLY A 56 -12.28 -3.14 -4.61
N PRO A 57 -13.49 -3.73 -4.66
CA PRO A 57 -14.55 -3.23 -5.53
C PRO A 57 -14.76 -1.73 -5.30
N MET A 58 -15.16 -1.00 -6.33
CA MET A 58 -15.28 0.47 -6.36
C MET A 58 -13.94 1.24 -6.31
N MET A 59 -12.82 0.58 -6.06
CA MET A 59 -11.46 1.15 -6.11
C MET A 59 -10.48 0.13 -6.73
N ALA A 60 -10.91 -0.61 -7.75
CA ALA A 60 -10.22 -1.77 -8.28
C ALA A 60 -8.77 -1.48 -8.66
N THR A 61 -8.53 -0.47 -9.50
CA THR A 61 -7.17 -0.08 -9.93
C THR A 61 -6.29 0.32 -8.75
N TYR A 62 -6.80 1.14 -7.82
CA TYR A 62 -6.04 1.54 -6.64
C TYR A 62 -5.60 0.34 -5.78
N TYR A 63 -6.54 -0.56 -5.45
CA TYR A 63 -6.23 -1.75 -4.66
C TYR A 63 -5.22 -2.64 -5.38
N ALA A 64 -5.41 -2.87 -6.68
CA ALA A 64 -4.47 -3.66 -7.49
C ALA A 64 -3.05 -3.05 -7.46
N THR A 65 -2.91 -1.73 -7.64
CA THR A 65 -1.60 -1.06 -7.57
C THR A 65 -0.95 -1.20 -6.20
N LYS A 66 -1.72 -1.09 -5.10
CA LYS A 66 -1.18 -1.22 -3.73
C LYS A 66 -0.87 -2.69 -3.37
N ASN A 67 -1.59 -3.66 -3.92
CA ASN A 67 -1.24 -5.08 -3.84
C ASN A 67 0.10 -5.34 -4.54
N TYR A 68 0.30 -4.77 -5.74
CA TYR A 68 1.57 -4.87 -6.45
C TYR A 68 2.74 -4.38 -5.59
N VAL A 69 2.66 -3.15 -5.05
CA VAL A 69 3.72 -2.55 -4.23
C VAL A 69 4.00 -3.38 -2.98
N THR A 70 2.94 -3.84 -2.30
CA THR A 70 3.06 -4.67 -1.10
C THR A 70 3.74 -6.01 -1.40
N SER A 71 3.34 -6.67 -2.49
CA SER A 71 3.88 -7.97 -2.90
C SER A 71 5.34 -7.84 -3.34
N LEU A 72 5.65 -6.89 -4.22
CA LEU A 72 7.01 -6.61 -4.68
C LEU A 72 7.95 -6.34 -3.50
N SER A 73 7.59 -5.41 -2.61
CA SER A 73 8.44 -5.03 -1.49
C SER A 73 8.72 -6.20 -0.54
N ARG A 74 7.72 -7.06 -0.31
CA ARG A 74 7.86 -8.24 0.56
C ARG A 74 8.74 -9.30 -0.07
N ALA A 75 8.60 -9.55 -1.36
CA ALA A 75 9.42 -10.51 -2.11
C ALA A 75 10.89 -10.07 -2.11
N VAL A 76 11.15 -8.83 -2.54
CA VAL A 76 12.51 -8.27 -2.59
C VAL A 76 13.15 -8.23 -1.19
N SER A 77 12.39 -7.85 -0.15
CA SER A 77 12.90 -7.88 1.24
C SER A 77 13.29 -9.29 1.70
N TYR A 78 12.59 -10.33 1.23
CA TYR A 78 12.94 -11.71 1.53
C TYR A 78 14.20 -12.16 0.77
N GLU A 79 14.29 -11.86 -0.52
CA GLU A 79 15.47 -12.16 -1.35
C GLU A 79 16.74 -11.55 -0.76
N LEU A 80 16.69 -10.28 -0.34
CA LEU A 80 17.82 -9.61 0.30
C LEU A 80 18.26 -10.29 1.60
N LYS A 81 17.30 -10.75 2.40
CA LYS A 81 17.59 -11.51 3.62
C LYS A 81 18.30 -12.84 3.30
N GLU A 82 17.82 -13.60 2.31
CA GLU A 82 18.45 -14.86 1.89
C GLU A 82 19.86 -14.64 1.33
N MET A 83 20.10 -13.49 0.70
CA MET A 83 21.44 -13.08 0.23
C MET A 83 22.37 -12.60 1.35
N GLY A 84 21.91 -12.52 2.61
CA GLY A 84 22.68 -11.94 3.72
C GLY A 84 22.99 -10.45 3.57
N SER A 85 22.23 -9.72 2.76
CA SER A 85 22.43 -8.28 2.52
C SER A 85 22.01 -7.43 3.72
N ALA A 86 22.77 -6.38 4.00
CA ALA A 86 22.40 -5.36 4.98
C ALA A 86 21.33 -4.38 4.46
N VAL A 87 21.01 -4.43 3.17
CA VAL A 87 19.97 -3.59 2.55
C VAL A 87 18.58 -4.07 2.97
N THR A 88 17.69 -3.13 3.25
CA THR A 88 16.30 -3.45 3.63
C THR A 88 15.28 -2.75 2.75
N VAL A 89 14.16 -3.44 2.51
CA VAL A 89 12.98 -2.89 1.82
C VAL A 89 11.78 -3.02 2.73
N THR A 90 11.12 -1.89 2.99
CA THR A 90 9.93 -1.79 3.85
C THR A 90 8.70 -1.43 3.02
N ALA A 91 7.64 -2.23 3.13
CA ALA A 91 6.31 -1.84 2.66
C ALA A 91 5.56 -1.12 3.79
N PHE A 92 5.32 0.17 3.66
CA PHE A 92 4.47 0.92 4.57
C PHE A 92 3.01 0.78 4.15
N CYS A 93 2.19 0.18 5.00
CA CYS A 93 0.80 -0.19 4.71
C CYS A 93 -0.16 0.49 5.71
N PRO A 94 -0.35 1.82 5.62
CA PRO A 94 -1.26 2.53 6.49
C PRO A 94 -2.72 2.22 6.16
N GLY A 95 -3.60 2.40 7.16
CA GLY A 95 -5.01 2.65 6.95
C GLY A 95 -5.25 4.10 6.51
N PRO A 96 -6.44 4.67 6.76
CA PRO A 96 -6.71 6.06 6.44
C PRO A 96 -5.72 7.02 7.12
N VAL A 97 -5.15 7.93 6.34
CA VAL A 97 -4.24 9.00 6.79
C VAL A 97 -4.87 10.33 6.38
N ASN A 98 -4.83 11.31 7.26
CA ASN A 98 -5.31 12.65 6.96
C ASN A 98 -4.36 13.35 5.98
N THR A 99 -4.72 13.36 4.70
CA THR A 99 -3.96 13.92 3.58
C THR A 99 -4.92 14.37 2.48
N GLU A 100 -4.41 15.07 1.49
CA GLU A 100 -5.16 15.48 0.28
C GLU A 100 -5.68 14.29 -0.55
N PHE A 101 -5.19 13.07 -0.31
CA PHE A 101 -5.67 11.87 -1.00
C PHE A 101 -7.19 11.71 -0.94
N ASN A 102 -7.80 12.07 0.19
CA ASN A 102 -9.25 11.95 0.39
C ASN A 102 -10.02 12.83 -0.61
N GLN A 103 -9.52 14.04 -0.83
CA GLN A 103 -10.11 14.99 -1.81
C GLN A 103 -9.90 14.50 -3.25
N VAL A 104 -8.68 14.08 -3.58
CA VAL A 104 -8.32 13.60 -4.94
C VAL A 104 -9.06 12.31 -5.31
N ALA A 105 -9.29 11.42 -4.34
CA ALA A 105 -10.00 10.16 -4.57
C ALA A 105 -11.52 10.27 -4.45
N GLY A 106 -12.04 11.43 -4.05
CA GLY A 106 -13.48 11.66 -3.83
C GLY A 106 -14.04 10.78 -2.70
N VAL A 107 -13.27 10.55 -1.63
CA VAL A 107 -13.67 9.63 -0.54
C VAL A 107 -13.72 10.34 0.81
N SER A 108 -14.72 9.99 1.61
CA SER A 108 -14.81 10.35 3.02
C SER A 108 -14.60 9.10 3.87
N PHE A 109 -13.72 9.18 4.87
CA PHE A 109 -13.48 8.06 5.78
C PHE A 109 -14.30 8.22 7.06
N ALA A 110 -15.22 7.31 7.30
CA ALA A 110 -15.97 7.20 8.55
C ALA A 110 -15.12 6.72 9.74
N THR A 111 -13.91 6.22 9.48
CA THR A 111 -12.98 5.74 10.53
C THR A 111 -11.94 6.81 10.83
N ALA A 112 -11.54 6.90 12.12
CA ALA A 112 -10.48 7.80 12.53
C ALA A 112 -9.22 7.61 11.68
N SER A 113 -8.82 8.65 10.96
CA SER A 113 -7.56 8.72 10.23
C SER A 113 -6.42 9.08 11.21
N ILE A 114 -5.23 8.62 10.91
CA ILE A 114 -4.03 9.06 11.64
C ILE A 114 -3.47 10.33 11.00
N GLU A 115 -2.85 11.17 11.82
CA GLU A 115 -2.16 12.36 11.35
C GLU A 115 -0.99 11.99 10.42
N SER A 116 -0.83 12.73 9.31
CA SER A 116 0.21 12.48 8.30
C SER A 116 1.63 12.49 8.90
N LYS A 117 1.90 13.42 9.82
CA LYS A 117 3.17 13.50 10.54
C LYS A 117 3.46 12.26 11.38
N THR A 118 2.44 11.73 12.06
CA THR A 118 2.56 10.51 12.87
C THR A 118 2.78 9.30 11.96
N ALA A 119 2.03 9.19 10.86
CA ALA A 119 2.20 8.14 9.86
C ALA A 119 3.62 8.12 9.30
N ALA A 120 4.14 9.30 8.91
CA ALA A 120 5.48 9.44 8.37
C ALA A 120 6.57 9.04 9.37
N ARG A 121 6.46 9.49 10.63
CA ARG A 121 7.41 9.09 11.69
C ARG A 121 7.44 7.57 11.88
N MET A 122 6.28 6.94 11.95
CA MET A 122 6.19 5.48 12.11
C MET A 122 6.79 4.75 10.91
N ALA A 123 6.50 5.22 9.69
CA ALA A 123 7.05 4.64 8.46
C ALA A 123 8.58 4.69 8.44
N ILE A 124 9.15 5.86 8.74
CA ILE A 124 10.61 6.08 8.76
C ILE A 124 11.25 5.23 9.87
N THR A 125 10.71 5.28 11.09
CA THR A 125 11.22 4.48 12.22
C THR A 125 11.23 3.00 11.89
N ASP A 126 10.14 2.48 11.33
CA ASP A 126 10.03 1.07 10.97
C ASP A 126 11.00 0.69 9.83
N ALA A 127 11.20 1.59 8.85
CA ALA A 127 12.17 1.37 7.78
C ALA A 127 13.62 1.38 8.31
N LEU A 128 13.96 2.31 9.21
CA LEU A 128 15.27 2.36 9.86
C LEU A 128 15.55 1.09 10.69
N ASN A 129 14.53 0.51 11.29
CA ASN A 129 14.59 -0.76 12.02
C ASN A 129 14.53 -2.00 11.11
N GLY A 130 14.53 -1.85 9.79
CA GLY A 130 14.52 -2.95 8.83
C GLY A 130 13.22 -3.78 8.82
N LYS A 131 12.10 -3.23 9.29
CA LYS A 131 10.83 -3.94 9.25
C LYS A 131 10.37 -4.16 7.82
N ARG A 132 10.08 -5.41 7.46
CA ARG A 132 9.60 -5.78 6.11
C ARG A 132 8.23 -5.18 5.78
N VAL A 133 7.33 -5.14 6.76
CA VAL A 133 5.98 -4.59 6.63
C VAL A 133 5.67 -3.71 7.84
N SER A 134 5.37 -2.46 7.58
CA SER A 134 4.96 -1.47 8.61
C SER A 134 3.45 -1.21 8.49
N ILE A 135 2.71 -1.51 9.55
CA ILE A 135 1.27 -1.22 9.68
C ILE A 135 1.08 -0.40 10.95
N PRO A 136 0.75 0.90 10.84
CA PRO A 136 0.81 1.84 11.97
C PRO A 136 -0.12 1.51 13.14
N THR A 137 -1.33 1.00 12.87
CA THR A 137 -2.33 0.82 13.92
C THR A 137 -2.65 -0.65 14.18
N PHE A 138 -2.93 -0.98 15.43
CA PHE A 138 -3.34 -2.34 15.81
C PHE A 138 -4.63 -2.76 15.10
N LYS A 139 -5.59 -1.84 14.94
CA LYS A 139 -6.82 -2.07 14.18
C LYS A 139 -6.54 -2.57 12.76
N MET A 140 -5.58 -1.94 12.05
CA MET A 140 -5.22 -2.35 10.69
C MET A 140 -4.46 -3.68 10.65
N LYS A 141 -3.73 -4.03 11.71
CA LYS A 141 -3.13 -5.36 11.83
C LYS A 141 -4.21 -6.44 11.94
N LEU A 142 -5.28 -6.18 12.71
CA LEU A 142 -6.44 -7.09 12.80
C LEU A 142 -7.18 -7.18 11.46
N VAL A 143 -7.39 -6.07 10.75
CA VAL A 143 -8.00 -6.07 9.42
C VAL A 143 -7.20 -6.95 8.45
N ARG A 144 -5.87 -6.79 8.41
CA ARG A 144 -4.99 -7.65 7.59
C ARG A 144 -5.09 -9.12 7.97
N PHE A 145 -5.15 -9.43 9.26
CA PHE A 145 -5.27 -10.80 9.74
C PHE A 145 -6.62 -11.39 9.34
N GLY A 146 -7.71 -10.67 9.59
CA GLY A 146 -9.07 -11.09 9.20
C GLY A 146 -9.23 -11.30 7.70
N ALA A 147 -8.67 -10.40 6.87
CA ALA A 147 -8.72 -10.54 5.42
C ALA A 147 -8.06 -11.83 4.87
N ARG A 148 -7.23 -12.50 5.64
CA ARG A 148 -6.61 -13.78 5.29
C ARG A 148 -7.47 -15.00 5.61
N LEU A 149 -8.40 -14.85 6.55
CA LEU A 149 -9.24 -15.93 7.06
C LEU A 149 -10.64 -15.95 6.42
N VAL A 150 -11.08 -14.79 5.94
CA VAL A 150 -12.39 -14.62 5.34
C VAL A 150 -12.39 -15.18 3.92
N PRO A 151 -13.38 -16.01 3.51
CA PRO A 151 -13.55 -16.44 2.13
C PRO A 151 -13.66 -15.24 1.18
N ASP A 152 -13.10 -15.36 -0.03
CA ASP A 152 -12.96 -14.26 -0.98
C ASP A 152 -14.30 -13.60 -1.33
N CYS A 153 -15.37 -14.38 -1.54
CA CYS A 153 -16.71 -13.87 -1.83
C CYS A 153 -17.26 -12.96 -0.71
N LEU A 154 -16.99 -13.31 0.55
CA LEU A 154 -17.43 -12.52 1.69
C LEU A 154 -16.52 -11.27 1.87
N LEU A 155 -15.23 -11.42 1.64
CA LEU A 155 -14.28 -10.31 1.68
C LEU A 155 -14.63 -9.24 0.63
N LEU A 156 -14.92 -9.64 -0.60
CA LEU A 156 -15.38 -8.75 -1.68
C LEU A 156 -16.64 -7.98 -1.29
N LYS A 157 -17.64 -8.67 -0.71
CA LYS A 157 -18.87 -8.03 -0.25
C LYS A 157 -18.62 -7.01 0.87
N ILE A 158 -17.77 -7.35 1.84
CA ILE A 158 -17.39 -6.44 2.94
C ILE A 158 -16.65 -5.22 2.36
N CYS A 159 -15.68 -5.43 1.48
CA CYS A 159 -14.92 -4.34 0.86
C CYS A 159 -15.84 -3.44 0.03
N SER A 160 -16.73 -3.99 -0.78
CA SER A 160 -17.71 -3.23 -1.56
C SER A 160 -18.58 -2.34 -0.67
N ASN A 161 -19.17 -2.90 0.37
CA ASN A 161 -20.02 -2.16 1.31
C ASN A 161 -19.26 -1.02 2.02
N ILE A 162 -17.98 -1.22 2.34
CA ILE A 162 -17.14 -0.19 2.95
C ILE A 162 -16.87 0.94 1.95
N GLN A 163 -16.61 0.61 0.68
CA GLN A 163 -16.33 1.62 -0.34
C GLN A 163 -17.58 2.42 -0.71
N GLN A 164 -18.73 1.77 -0.87
CA GLN A 164 -20.00 2.46 -1.15
C GLN A 164 -20.35 3.51 -0.10
N LYS A 165 -20.09 3.23 1.18
CA LYS A 165 -20.30 4.20 2.28
C LYS A 165 -19.37 5.41 2.25
N LYS A 166 -18.36 5.43 1.40
CA LYS A 166 -17.43 6.57 1.26
C LYS A 166 -17.88 7.56 0.18
N ILE A 167 -18.78 7.15 -0.70
CA ILE A 167 -19.31 7.95 -1.81
C ILE A 167 -20.61 8.65 -1.39
N ASN A 168 -21.36 8.07 -0.46
CA ASN A 168 -22.58 8.62 0.14
C ASN A 168 -22.25 9.39 1.42
#